data_5f236d743cf203f77af8957f61e54d30
#
_entry.id   5f236d743cf203f77af8957f61e54d30
#
_cell.length_a   1.000
_cell.length_b   1.000
_cell.length_c   1.000
_cell.angle_alpha   90.00
_cell.angle_beta   90.00
_cell.angle_gamma   90.00
#
_symmetry.space_group_name_H-M   'P 1'
#
loop_
_entity.id
_entity.type
_entity.pdbx_description
1 polymer ?
#
loop_
_entity_poly.entity_id
_entity_poly.type
_entity_poly.pdbx_seq_one_letter_code
_entity_poly.pdbx_strand_id
1 'polypeptide(L)'
;MKVQTHCRRLLMEEKKLGLGSVISTSVGLVIATSCLVSLGQGAGEVGIVFIGAMVVACLLNLTTIGSLSELNALMPNITGGLAQYTLACMGPLPTIVSMVGGYLICNILSAGVEASIFAYAMSQVIPLPIPSIVYTAVMMIIVMVANLRGVDMFAKLQDLVAFLVVGSMVVMGLIGVFKLGTGQVVTQPANMATSPSQVISMTAVAFWLFIGAEFAIPISGQVKNAKKNVPLGMCLGLIIILIMQSVMVLGFYHYTPWTELADSAAPHMLYGELLLGKYGKIWMALVAALAVISTQNSGVNGLAYIGQGMAKMNMLPQIFAKTNKRGVPFFGVISISVSMFVFAYISDGSSDMIEFLILVGSVFWMITYIFAHMDVLILRKKMPKAPRSFKVPCGPLFPLIGIIGTAYMIFYISTDPHERLMIWLITGITIVVLGIYAFFWTKYRMKMPVLKAVPIEKVMAMDNELYYKARKKHGIW
;
A
#
# COMPACT_ATOMS: atom_id res chain seq x y z
N MET A 1 23.45 4.15 -36.29
CA MET A 1 22.04 4.51 -36.55
C MET A 1 21.09 3.31 -36.45
N LYS A 2 21.23 2.20 -37.17
CA LYS A 2 20.37 1.00 -37.05
C LYS A 2 20.39 0.33 -35.69
N VAL A 3 21.55 0.27 -35.01
CA VAL A 3 21.68 -0.30 -33.64
C VAL A 3 20.99 0.57 -32.58
N GLN A 4 21.09 1.91 -32.70
CA GLN A 4 20.37 2.83 -31.81
C GLN A 4 18.84 2.77 -32.01
N THR A 5 18.38 2.55 -33.23
CA THR A 5 16.95 2.41 -33.53
C THR A 5 16.42 1.05 -33.06
N HIS A 6 17.23 -0.01 -33.14
CA HIS A 6 16.89 -1.33 -32.62
C HIS A 6 16.92 -1.36 -31.07
N CYS A 7 17.92 -0.74 -30.43
CA CYS A 7 17.92 -0.52 -28.97
C CYS A 7 16.74 0.35 -28.52
N ARG A 8 16.37 1.38 -29.27
CA ARG A 8 15.19 2.21 -28.98
C ARG A 8 13.89 1.42 -29.10
N ARG A 9 13.78 0.48 -30.07
CA ARG A 9 12.62 -0.43 -30.19
C ARG A 9 12.58 -1.47 -29.09
N LEU A 10 13.71 -2.02 -28.63
CA LEU A 10 13.77 -2.96 -27.50
C LEU A 10 13.56 -2.27 -26.14
N LEU A 11 13.87 -0.96 -26.04
CA LEU A 11 13.57 -0.12 -24.88
C LEU A 11 12.15 0.45 -24.88
N MET A 12 11.46 0.39 -26.01
CA MET A 12 10.04 0.70 -26.19
C MET A 12 9.26 -0.63 -26.27
N GLU A 13 9.39 -1.51 -25.30
CA GLU A 13 8.24 -2.31 -24.91
C GLU A 13 7.11 -1.30 -24.70
N GLU A 14 6.03 -1.43 -25.46
CA GLU A 14 4.92 -0.47 -25.42
C GLU A 14 4.48 -0.32 -23.97
N LYS A 15 4.77 0.85 -23.38
CA LYS A 15 4.28 1.18 -22.06
C LYS A 15 2.77 1.14 -22.13
N LYS A 16 2.18 0.20 -21.41
CA LYS A 16 0.78 -0.19 -21.58
C LYS A 16 -0.16 0.57 -20.65
N LEU A 17 0.33 0.96 -19.45
CA LEU A 17 -0.49 1.56 -18.39
C LEU A 17 -0.66 3.07 -18.59
N GLY A 18 -1.91 3.53 -18.51
CA GLY A 18 -2.27 4.96 -18.53
C GLY A 18 -2.39 5.53 -17.10
N LEU A 19 -2.79 6.81 -17.01
CA LEU A 19 -3.06 7.49 -15.73
C LEU A 19 -4.17 6.77 -14.94
N GLY A 20 -5.23 6.30 -15.61
CA GLY A 20 -6.34 5.57 -14.96
C GLY A 20 -5.85 4.35 -14.20
N SER A 21 -5.02 3.50 -14.83
CA SER A 21 -4.48 2.30 -14.17
C SER A 21 -3.51 2.63 -13.02
N VAL A 22 -2.82 3.78 -13.09
CA VAL A 22 -2.01 4.27 -11.96
C VAL A 22 -2.89 4.66 -10.79
N ILE A 23 -3.99 5.40 -11.03
CA ILE A 23 -4.98 5.76 -10.01
C ILE A 23 -5.58 4.50 -9.41
N SER A 24 -6.06 3.56 -10.23
CA SER A 24 -6.66 2.29 -9.76
C SER A 24 -5.70 1.46 -8.92
N THR A 25 -4.41 1.42 -9.28
CA THR A 25 -3.39 0.71 -8.49
C THR A 25 -3.14 1.41 -7.16
N SER A 26 -3.05 2.75 -7.15
CA SER A 26 -2.86 3.54 -5.94
C SER A 26 -4.05 3.43 -4.99
N VAL A 27 -5.27 3.56 -5.52
CA VAL A 27 -6.52 3.43 -4.76
C VAL A 27 -6.71 1.99 -4.27
N GLY A 28 -6.39 1.01 -5.12
CA GLY A 28 -6.71 -0.38 -4.88
C GLY A 28 -5.94 -1.04 -3.74
N LEU A 29 -4.74 -0.59 -3.41
CA LEU A 29 -4.05 -1.07 -2.22
C LEU A 29 -4.56 -0.36 -0.96
N VAL A 30 -4.88 0.92 -1.07
CA VAL A 30 -5.34 1.74 0.07
C VAL A 30 -6.72 1.30 0.55
N ILE A 31 -7.66 0.97 -0.36
CA ILE A 31 -9.01 0.55 0.03
C ILE A 31 -9.00 -0.93 0.40
N ALA A 32 -8.50 -1.21 1.59
CA ALA A 32 -8.59 -2.51 2.24
C ALA A 32 -9.87 -2.61 3.09
N THR A 33 -10.28 -3.82 3.46
CA THR A 33 -11.46 -3.99 4.34
C THR A 33 -11.19 -3.44 5.73
N SER A 34 -9.95 -3.54 6.23
CA SER A 34 -9.53 -2.87 7.46
C SER A 34 -9.76 -1.35 7.41
N CYS A 35 -9.58 -0.71 6.24
CA CYS A 35 -9.93 0.69 6.06
C CYS A 35 -11.43 0.95 6.20
N LEU A 36 -12.30 0.04 5.71
CA LEU A 36 -13.74 0.17 5.87
C LEU A 36 -14.16 0.04 7.34
N VAL A 37 -13.49 -0.82 8.10
CA VAL A 37 -13.69 -0.97 9.55
C VAL A 37 -13.23 0.30 10.28
N SER A 38 -11.98 0.69 10.08
CA SER A 38 -11.40 1.89 10.71
C SER A 38 -12.14 3.18 10.36
N LEU A 39 -12.69 3.29 9.15
CA LEU A 39 -13.54 4.42 8.74
C LEU A 39 -14.80 4.52 9.60
N GLY A 40 -15.47 3.40 9.80
CA GLY A 40 -16.70 3.35 10.60
C GLY A 40 -16.42 3.56 12.08
N GLN A 41 -15.44 2.86 12.65
CA GLN A 41 -15.07 2.99 14.07
C GLN A 41 -14.59 4.42 14.39
N GLY A 42 -13.69 4.98 13.58
CA GLY A 42 -13.21 6.34 13.78
C GLY A 42 -14.32 7.39 13.66
N ALA A 43 -15.27 7.22 12.73
CA ALA A 43 -16.44 8.08 12.65
C ALA A 43 -17.39 7.88 13.84
N GLY A 44 -17.55 6.64 14.31
CA GLY A 44 -18.34 6.31 15.51
C GLY A 44 -17.82 6.99 16.76
N GLU A 45 -16.50 7.06 16.94
CA GLU A 45 -15.84 7.67 18.11
C GLU A 45 -15.99 9.19 18.18
N VAL A 46 -15.84 9.91 17.06
CA VAL A 46 -15.80 11.38 17.07
C VAL A 46 -16.84 12.05 16.17
N GLY A 47 -17.67 11.29 15.47
CA GLY A 47 -18.69 11.81 14.57
C GLY A 47 -18.11 12.37 13.27
N ILE A 48 -18.80 13.35 12.66
CA ILE A 48 -18.38 14.01 11.40
C ILE A 48 -16.99 14.66 11.52
N VAL A 49 -16.55 15.02 12.72
CA VAL A 49 -15.23 15.63 12.97
C VAL A 49 -14.09 14.70 12.52
N PHE A 50 -14.34 13.38 12.39
CA PHE A 50 -13.39 12.43 11.82
C PHE A 50 -12.93 12.83 10.41
N ILE A 51 -13.78 13.53 9.63
CA ILE A 51 -13.38 14.06 8.31
C ILE A 51 -12.19 15.01 8.45
N GLY A 52 -12.16 15.83 9.51
CA GLY A 52 -11.01 16.70 9.80
C GLY A 52 -9.73 15.90 10.08
N ALA A 53 -9.82 14.83 10.86
CA ALA A 53 -8.71 13.92 11.10
C ALA A 53 -8.23 13.25 9.80
N MET A 54 -9.15 12.82 8.93
CA MET A 54 -8.83 12.27 7.60
C MET A 54 -8.13 13.29 6.69
N VAL A 55 -8.53 14.56 6.71
CA VAL A 55 -7.87 15.62 5.94
C VAL A 55 -6.42 15.78 6.40
N VAL A 56 -6.15 15.84 7.71
CA VAL A 56 -4.78 15.92 8.25
C VAL A 56 -3.97 14.68 7.87
N ALA A 57 -4.54 13.50 8.02
CA ALA A 57 -3.91 12.23 7.65
C ALA A 57 -3.59 12.15 6.15
N CYS A 58 -4.50 12.59 5.28
CA CYS A 58 -4.29 12.68 3.85
C CYS A 58 -3.14 13.64 3.51
N LEU A 59 -3.10 14.82 4.14
CA LEU A 59 -2.02 15.79 3.95
C LEU A 59 -0.66 15.20 4.36
N LEU A 60 -0.59 14.46 5.46
CA LEU A 60 0.64 13.75 5.87
C LEU A 60 1.04 12.67 4.84
N ASN A 61 0.10 11.87 4.36
CA ASN A 61 0.38 10.89 3.30
C ASN A 61 0.80 11.55 1.98
N LEU A 62 0.23 12.71 1.63
CA LEU A 62 0.67 13.50 0.47
C LEU A 62 2.13 13.98 0.62
N THR A 63 2.63 14.19 1.85
CA THR A 63 4.07 14.47 2.03
C THR A 63 4.94 13.30 1.62
N THR A 64 4.53 12.09 1.94
CA THR A 64 5.21 10.85 1.54
C THR A 64 5.17 10.67 0.02
N ILE A 65 3.98 10.81 -0.57
CA ILE A 65 3.80 10.73 -2.04
C ILE A 65 4.65 11.80 -2.76
N GLY A 66 4.71 13.01 -2.20
CA GLY A 66 5.58 14.06 -2.71
C GLY A 66 7.06 13.65 -2.72
N SER A 67 7.55 13.13 -1.60
CA SER A 67 8.95 12.66 -1.48
C SER A 67 9.24 11.51 -2.44
N LEU A 68 8.38 10.51 -2.50
CA LEU A 68 8.51 9.38 -3.43
C LEU A 68 8.42 9.81 -4.91
N SER A 69 7.59 10.81 -5.20
CA SER A 69 7.49 11.41 -6.54
C SER A 69 8.77 12.11 -6.97
N GLU A 70 9.43 12.83 -6.06
CA GLU A 70 10.74 13.45 -6.32
C GLU A 70 11.82 12.39 -6.56
N LEU A 71 11.82 11.32 -5.77
CA LEU A 71 12.73 10.18 -5.95
C LEU A 71 12.49 9.48 -7.30
N ASN A 72 11.23 9.25 -7.67
CA ASN A 72 10.88 8.68 -8.96
C ASN A 72 11.22 9.63 -10.14
N ALA A 73 11.12 10.94 -9.94
CA ALA A 73 11.53 11.93 -10.95
C ALA A 73 13.06 11.93 -11.18
N LEU A 74 13.83 11.66 -10.13
CA LEU A 74 15.28 11.55 -10.20
C LEU A 74 15.75 10.21 -10.79
N MET A 75 15.09 9.13 -10.42
CA MET A 75 15.40 7.75 -10.85
C MET A 75 14.17 7.09 -11.50
N PRO A 76 13.77 7.49 -12.71
CA PRO A 76 12.58 6.95 -13.37
C PRO A 76 12.83 5.60 -14.03
N ASN A 77 11.76 4.82 -14.19
CA ASN A 77 11.75 3.56 -14.97
C ASN A 77 12.64 2.44 -14.41
N ILE A 78 12.90 2.43 -13.12
CA ILE A 78 13.62 1.34 -12.46
C ILE A 78 12.63 0.31 -11.90
N THR A 79 12.99 -0.97 -11.98
CA THR A 79 12.17 -2.10 -11.52
C THR A 79 12.09 -2.08 -9.99
N GLY A 80 10.88 -2.08 -9.45
CA GLY A 80 10.68 -2.05 -8.00
C GLY A 80 10.89 -0.69 -7.35
N GLY A 81 11.69 0.20 -7.91
CA GLY A 81 11.94 1.60 -7.56
C GLY A 81 12.33 1.93 -6.12
N LEU A 82 11.51 1.55 -5.17
CA LEU A 82 11.63 1.93 -3.75
C LEU A 82 12.97 1.51 -3.13
N ALA A 83 13.43 0.28 -3.37
CA ALA A 83 14.70 -0.22 -2.86
C ALA A 83 15.91 0.55 -3.41
N GLN A 84 15.83 0.98 -4.67
CA GLN A 84 16.89 1.71 -5.33
C GLN A 84 17.12 3.10 -4.71
N TYR A 85 16.06 3.74 -4.25
CA TYR A 85 16.16 5.07 -3.62
C TYR A 85 16.99 5.00 -2.34
N THR A 86 16.63 4.11 -1.42
CA THR A 86 17.34 3.95 -0.15
C THR A 86 18.77 3.41 -0.35
N LEU A 87 18.98 2.54 -1.35
CA LEU A 87 20.32 2.03 -1.68
C LEU A 87 21.27 3.16 -2.12
N ALA A 88 20.79 4.11 -2.92
CA ALA A 88 21.56 5.27 -3.36
C ALA A 88 21.84 6.27 -2.22
N CYS A 89 21.04 6.26 -1.16
CA CYS A 89 21.13 7.19 -0.05
C CYS A 89 21.93 6.65 1.12
N MET A 90 21.55 5.46 1.62
CA MET A 90 21.98 4.90 2.91
C MET A 90 22.78 3.59 2.77
N GLY A 91 22.73 2.94 1.59
CA GLY A 91 23.43 1.70 1.34
C GLY A 91 22.59 0.43 1.62
N PRO A 92 23.21 -0.77 1.47
CA PRO A 92 22.49 -2.03 1.39
C PRO A 92 21.72 -2.42 2.66
N LEU A 93 22.29 -2.25 3.86
CA LEU A 93 21.68 -2.71 5.10
C LEU A 93 20.34 -2.00 5.39
N PRO A 94 20.27 -0.65 5.43
CA PRO A 94 19.00 0.03 5.63
C PRO A 94 17.97 -0.32 4.54
N THR A 95 18.43 -0.51 3.31
CA THR A 95 17.54 -0.92 2.20
C THR A 95 16.93 -2.28 2.42
N ILE A 96 17.72 -3.31 2.79
CA ILE A 96 17.20 -4.65 3.03
C ILE A 96 16.22 -4.62 4.22
N VAL A 97 16.58 -3.96 5.32
CA VAL A 97 15.73 -3.88 6.52
C VAL A 97 14.40 -3.20 6.20
N SER A 98 14.42 -2.04 5.55
CA SER A 98 13.20 -1.30 5.23
C SER A 98 12.34 -2.01 4.20
N MET A 99 12.92 -2.56 3.14
CA MET A 99 12.13 -3.20 2.07
C MET A 99 11.61 -4.58 2.47
N VAL A 100 12.42 -5.39 3.15
CA VAL A 100 11.96 -6.71 3.61
C VAL A 100 10.98 -6.56 4.78
N GLY A 101 11.28 -5.73 5.77
CA GLY A 101 10.37 -5.46 6.89
C GLY A 101 9.13 -4.68 6.45
N GLY A 102 9.34 -3.50 5.90
CA GLY A 102 8.28 -2.54 5.62
C GLY A 102 7.37 -2.87 4.44
N TYR A 103 7.87 -3.59 3.45
CA TYR A 103 7.03 -3.96 2.30
C TYR A 103 6.76 -5.46 2.22
N LEU A 104 7.77 -6.34 2.26
CA LEU A 104 7.51 -7.77 2.07
C LEU A 104 6.80 -8.38 3.29
N ILE A 105 7.40 -8.31 4.47
CA ILE A 105 6.83 -8.94 5.70
C ILE A 105 5.52 -8.27 6.08
N CYS A 106 5.50 -6.95 6.16
CA CYS A 106 4.30 -6.18 6.50
C CYS A 106 3.11 -6.57 5.63
N ASN A 107 3.27 -6.51 4.31
CA ASN A 107 2.15 -6.82 3.41
C ASN A 107 1.76 -8.30 3.42
N ILE A 108 2.71 -9.23 3.59
CA ILE A 108 2.39 -10.65 3.71
C ILE A 108 1.53 -10.89 4.96
N LEU A 109 1.86 -10.25 6.09
CA LEU A 109 1.10 -10.35 7.32
C LEU A 109 -0.29 -9.70 7.18
N SER A 110 -0.33 -8.40 6.88
CA SER A 110 -1.57 -7.62 6.81
C SER A 110 -2.53 -8.15 5.74
N ALA A 111 -2.03 -8.38 4.52
CA ALA A 111 -2.86 -8.86 3.42
C ALA A 111 -3.29 -10.32 3.61
N GLY A 112 -2.45 -11.15 4.27
CA GLY A 112 -2.84 -12.51 4.65
C GLY A 112 -4.05 -12.52 5.57
N VAL A 113 -4.03 -11.63 6.55
CA VAL A 113 -5.16 -11.44 7.48
C VAL A 113 -6.40 -10.91 6.76
N GLU A 114 -6.27 -9.89 5.92
CA GLU A 114 -7.42 -9.38 5.16
C GLU A 114 -8.05 -10.42 4.25
N ALA A 115 -7.28 -11.37 3.75
CA ALA A 115 -7.80 -12.47 2.96
C ALA A 115 -8.77 -13.39 3.73
N SER A 116 -8.65 -13.48 5.06
CA SER A 116 -9.62 -14.20 5.91
C SER A 116 -10.95 -13.44 6.02
N ILE A 117 -10.89 -12.10 6.06
CA ILE A 117 -12.10 -11.24 6.08
C ILE A 117 -12.90 -11.41 4.78
N PHE A 118 -12.22 -11.65 3.65
CA PHE A 118 -12.90 -11.99 2.38
C PHE A 118 -13.80 -13.21 2.52
N ALA A 119 -13.32 -14.27 3.18
CA ALA A 119 -14.10 -15.48 3.40
C ALA A 119 -15.37 -15.20 4.21
N TYR A 120 -15.25 -14.39 5.27
CA TYR A 120 -16.39 -13.95 6.06
C TYR A 120 -17.41 -13.17 5.20
N ALA A 121 -16.97 -12.17 4.46
CA ALA A 121 -17.85 -11.39 3.59
C ALA A 121 -18.56 -12.27 2.55
N MET A 122 -17.82 -13.19 1.91
CA MET A 122 -18.38 -14.10 0.91
C MET A 122 -19.38 -15.10 1.49
N SER A 123 -19.18 -15.57 2.71
CA SER A 123 -20.13 -16.46 3.39
C SER A 123 -21.48 -15.78 3.65
N GLN A 124 -21.50 -14.45 3.80
CA GLN A 124 -22.75 -13.68 3.92
C GLN A 124 -23.51 -13.54 2.60
N VAL A 125 -22.79 -13.59 1.47
CA VAL A 125 -23.36 -13.44 0.12
C VAL A 125 -23.75 -14.78 -0.48
N ILE A 126 -22.87 -15.77 -0.36
CA ILE A 126 -23.01 -17.12 -0.92
C ILE A 126 -22.78 -18.13 0.21
N PRO A 127 -23.82 -18.44 1.00
CA PRO A 127 -23.68 -19.35 2.14
C PRO A 127 -23.63 -20.81 1.66
N LEU A 128 -22.44 -21.28 1.28
CA LEU A 128 -22.22 -22.67 0.91
C LEU A 128 -21.76 -23.48 2.13
N PRO A 129 -22.10 -24.78 2.21
CA PRO A 129 -21.64 -25.65 3.29
C PRO A 129 -20.18 -26.12 3.06
N ILE A 130 -19.27 -25.17 2.92
CA ILE A 130 -17.84 -25.40 2.70
C ILE A 130 -17.03 -24.60 3.74
N PRO A 131 -15.83 -25.06 4.10
CA PRO A 131 -14.93 -24.28 4.97
C PRO A 131 -14.63 -22.89 4.40
N SER A 132 -14.61 -21.86 5.26
CA SER A 132 -14.38 -20.46 4.89
C SER A 132 -13.09 -20.27 4.06
N ILE A 133 -12.04 -21.00 4.40
CA ILE A 133 -10.76 -20.95 3.71
C ILE A 133 -10.83 -21.27 2.21
N VAL A 134 -11.88 -22.00 1.76
CA VAL A 134 -12.06 -22.31 0.33
C VAL A 134 -12.35 -21.05 -0.48
N TYR A 135 -13.15 -20.11 0.08
CA TYR A 135 -13.38 -18.82 -0.57
C TYR A 135 -12.07 -18.03 -0.74
N THR A 136 -11.26 -17.99 0.33
CA THR A 136 -9.93 -17.38 0.29
C THR A 136 -9.02 -18.04 -0.75
N ALA A 137 -8.99 -19.38 -0.80
CA ALA A 137 -8.17 -20.12 -1.76
C ALA A 137 -8.56 -19.78 -3.21
N VAL A 138 -9.86 -19.78 -3.52
CA VAL A 138 -10.36 -19.42 -4.86
C VAL A 138 -9.96 -18.01 -5.24
N MET A 139 -10.18 -17.05 -4.35
CA MET A 139 -9.76 -15.65 -4.57
C MET A 139 -8.26 -15.53 -4.83
N MET A 140 -7.43 -16.14 -3.97
CA MET A 140 -5.96 -16.07 -4.12
C MET A 140 -5.48 -16.72 -5.42
N ILE A 141 -6.11 -17.82 -5.87
CA ILE A 141 -5.80 -18.44 -7.16
C ILE A 141 -6.15 -17.48 -8.30
N ILE A 142 -7.30 -16.81 -8.26
CA ILE A 142 -7.70 -15.83 -9.29
C ILE A 142 -6.70 -14.70 -9.37
N VAL A 143 -6.34 -14.11 -8.22
CA VAL A 143 -5.36 -13.02 -8.13
C VAL A 143 -3.97 -13.47 -8.63
N MET A 144 -3.50 -14.63 -8.19
CA MET A 144 -2.22 -15.18 -8.62
C MET A 144 -2.19 -15.42 -10.14
N VAL A 145 -3.23 -16.03 -10.71
CA VAL A 145 -3.32 -16.29 -12.15
C VAL A 145 -3.39 -14.98 -12.94
N ALA A 146 -4.16 -14.00 -12.48
CA ALA A 146 -4.24 -12.67 -13.11
C ALA A 146 -2.87 -12.01 -13.18
N ASN A 147 -2.12 -12.02 -12.08
CA ASN A 147 -0.77 -11.48 -12.03
C ASN A 147 0.22 -12.25 -12.91
N LEU A 148 0.19 -13.59 -12.92
CA LEU A 148 1.04 -14.42 -13.78
C LEU A 148 0.77 -14.23 -15.29
N ARG A 149 -0.44 -13.82 -15.65
CA ARG A 149 -0.81 -13.51 -17.04
C ARG A 149 -0.27 -12.17 -17.55
N GLY A 150 0.33 -11.38 -16.68
CA GLY A 150 1.04 -10.15 -17.04
C GLY A 150 0.29 -8.88 -16.68
N VAL A 151 0.97 -7.76 -16.90
CA VAL A 151 0.50 -6.44 -16.46
C VAL A 151 -0.85 -6.02 -17.05
N ASP A 152 -1.18 -6.48 -18.25
CA ASP A 152 -2.47 -6.16 -18.89
C ASP A 152 -3.64 -6.82 -18.14
N MET A 153 -3.49 -8.07 -17.70
CA MET A 153 -4.52 -8.77 -16.94
C MET A 153 -4.61 -8.23 -15.51
N PHE A 154 -3.45 -7.96 -14.88
CA PHE A 154 -3.40 -7.28 -13.59
C PHE A 154 -4.16 -5.95 -13.64
N ALA A 155 -3.85 -5.08 -14.61
CA ALA A 155 -4.47 -3.77 -14.72
C ALA A 155 -5.98 -3.85 -14.99
N LYS A 156 -6.42 -4.75 -15.89
CA LYS A 156 -7.86 -4.93 -16.16
C LYS A 156 -8.64 -5.37 -14.91
N LEU A 157 -8.11 -6.31 -14.15
CA LEU A 157 -8.72 -6.73 -12.88
C LEU A 157 -8.74 -5.56 -11.90
N GLN A 158 -7.61 -4.86 -11.76
CA GLN A 158 -7.47 -3.75 -10.82
C GLN A 158 -8.40 -2.58 -11.18
N ASP A 159 -8.43 -2.17 -12.46
CA ASP A 159 -9.28 -1.07 -12.93
C ASP A 159 -10.76 -1.37 -12.71
N LEU A 160 -11.21 -2.60 -13.02
CA LEU A 160 -12.58 -3.03 -12.81
C LEU A 160 -12.97 -3.02 -11.33
N VAL A 161 -12.15 -3.66 -10.48
CA VAL A 161 -12.46 -3.81 -9.07
C VAL A 161 -12.41 -2.46 -8.34
N ALA A 162 -11.39 -1.64 -8.60
CA ALA A 162 -11.29 -0.31 -8.01
C ALA A 162 -12.48 0.59 -8.41
N PHE A 163 -12.91 0.54 -9.69
CA PHE A 163 -14.09 1.26 -10.14
C PHE A 163 -15.36 0.82 -9.42
N LEU A 164 -15.58 -0.49 -9.27
CA LEU A 164 -16.76 -1.03 -8.58
C LEU A 164 -16.77 -0.66 -7.09
N VAL A 165 -15.62 -0.74 -6.40
CA VAL A 165 -15.52 -0.41 -4.97
C VAL A 165 -15.74 1.09 -4.76
N VAL A 166 -14.99 1.95 -5.44
CA VAL A 166 -15.11 3.41 -5.31
C VAL A 166 -16.51 3.86 -5.71
N GLY A 167 -17.02 3.39 -6.84
CA GLY A 167 -18.35 3.72 -7.32
C GLY A 167 -19.45 3.31 -6.34
N SER A 168 -19.39 2.08 -5.81
CA SER A 168 -20.34 1.58 -4.82
C SER A 168 -20.30 2.40 -3.52
N MET A 169 -19.11 2.70 -3.00
CA MET A 169 -18.99 3.50 -1.78
C MET A 169 -19.52 4.92 -1.96
N VAL A 170 -19.22 5.57 -3.10
CA VAL A 170 -19.77 6.90 -3.40
C VAL A 170 -21.29 6.84 -3.52
N VAL A 171 -21.84 5.86 -4.23
CA VAL A 171 -23.29 5.70 -4.39
C VAL A 171 -23.96 5.46 -3.04
N MET A 172 -23.45 4.52 -2.24
CA MET A 172 -24.01 4.22 -0.91
C MET A 172 -23.93 5.45 0.01
N GLY A 173 -22.80 6.15 0.00
CA GLY A 173 -22.64 7.39 0.76
C GLY A 173 -23.61 8.48 0.31
N LEU A 174 -23.80 8.69 -1.00
CA LEU A 174 -24.73 9.69 -1.54
C LEU A 174 -26.21 9.33 -1.23
N ILE A 175 -26.59 8.05 -1.29
CA ILE A 175 -27.92 7.60 -0.86
C ILE A 175 -28.16 8.04 0.61
N GLY A 176 -27.15 7.84 1.47
CA GLY A 176 -27.22 8.28 2.87
C GLY A 176 -27.29 9.80 3.03
N VAL A 177 -26.41 10.55 2.35
CA VAL A 177 -26.36 12.02 2.41
C VAL A 177 -27.67 12.65 1.98
N PHE A 178 -28.25 12.16 0.89
CA PHE A 178 -29.55 12.67 0.37
C PHE A 178 -30.77 12.03 1.01
N LYS A 179 -30.59 11.16 2.02
CA LYS A 179 -31.66 10.49 2.76
C LYS A 179 -32.61 9.67 1.84
N LEU A 180 -32.03 9.05 0.84
CA LEU A 180 -32.78 8.22 -0.13
C LEU A 180 -32.89 6.76 0.28
N GLY A 181 -32.34 6.38 1.44
CA GLY A 181 -32.42 5.02 1.98
C GLY A 181 -33.85 4.66 2.42
N THR A 182 -34.12 3.37 2.49
CA THR A 182 -35.39 2.82 2.98
C THR A 182 -35.47 2.68 4.50
N GLY A 183 -34.33 2.83 5.18
CA GLY A 183 -34.23 2.74 6.62
C GLY A 183 -34.64 4.02 7.34
N GLN A 184 -34.61 3.97 8.68
CA GLN A 184 -34.95 5.12 9.50
C GLN A 184 -33.78 6.11 9.57
N VAL A 185 -34.09 7.40 9.36
CA VAL A 185 -33.13 8.48 9.54
C VAL A 185 -32.92 8.75 11.03
N VAL A 186 -31.68 8.69 11.46
CA VAL A 186 -31.27 8.94 12.86
C VAL A 186 -30.98 10.42 13.07
N THR A 187 -31.39 10.95 14.23
CA THR A 187 -31.01 12.29 14.69
C THR A 187 -29.95 12.13 15.78
N GLN A 188 -28.76 12.61 15.52
CA GLN A 188 -27.61 12.50 16.43
C GLN A 188 -26.70 13.71 16.32
N PRO A 189 -25.84 14.01 17.33
CA PRO A 189 -24.91 15.13 17.26
C PRO A 189 -23.85 14.90 16.16
N ALA A 190 -23.48 15.97 15.48
CA ALA A 190 -22.45 15.92 14.44
C ALA A 190 -21.05 15.71 15.03
N ASN A 191 -20.81 16.20 16.24
CA ASN A 191 -19.55 16.09 16.96
C ASN A 191 -19.74 15.24 18.22
N MET A 192 -19.00 14.14 18.31
CA MET A 192 -18.96 13.24 19.47
C MET A 192 -17.66 13.38 20.26
N ALA A 193 -16.68 14.13 19.75
CA ALA A 193 -15.39 14.29 20.40
C ALA A 193 -15.56 14.99 21.77
N THR A 194 -15.03 14.39 22.81
CA THR A 194 -15.04 14.92 24.18
C THR A 194 -13.91 15.90 24.42
N SER A 195 -12.88 15.88 23.60
CA SER A 195 -11.72 16.76 23.69
C SER A 195 -10.99 16.91 22.34
N PRO A 196 -10.26 18.02 22.12
CA PRO A 196 -9.39 18.15 20.95
C PRO A 196 -8.31 17.07 20.84
N SER A 197 -7.82 16.55 21.98
CA SER A 197 -6.83 15.47 22.01
C SER A 197 -7.37 14.16 21.45
N GLN A 198 -8.66 13.87 21.62
CA GLN A 198 -9.31 12.71 21.01
C GLN A 198 -9.33 12.82 19.48
N VAL A 199 -9.63 13.99 18.92
CA VAL A 199 -9.59 14.20 17.47
C VAL A 199 -8.17 14.04 16.92
N ILE A 200 -7.17 14.52 17.67
CA ILE A 200 -5.76 14.35 17.30
C ILE A 200 -5.35 12.88 17.32
N SER A 201 -5.77 12.09 18.32
CA SER A 201 -5.50 10.65 18.36
C SER A 201 -6.15 9.90 17.19
N MET A 202 -7.38 10.32 16.81
CA MET A 202 -8.07 9.75 15.66
C MET A 202 -7.36 10.02 14.32
N THR A 203 -6.43 10.99 14.26
CA THR A 203 -5.58 11.18 13.07
C THR A 203 -4.66 9.97 12.84
N ALA A 204 -4.24 9.25 13.89
CA ALA A 204 -3.46 8.02 13.74
C ALA A 204 -4.28 6.90 13.10
N VAL A 205 -5.54 6.73 13.52
CA VAL A 205 -6.49 5.80 12.88
C VAL A 205 -6.75 6.21 11.43
N ALA A 206 -7.00 7.52 11.19
CA ALA A 206 -7.23 8.06 9.86
C ALA A 206 -5.99 7.92 8.95
N PHE A 207 -4.77 7.92 9.48
CA PHE A 207 -3.55 7.79 8.68
C PHE A 207 -3.49 6.46 7.93
N TRP A 208 -3.96 5.36 8.56
CA TRP A 208 -4.09 4.06 7.93
C TRP A 208 -4.95 4.08 6.67
N LEU A 209 -5.98 4.90 6.63
CA LEU A 209 -6.92 5.03 5.51
C LEU A 209 -6.28 5.57 4.21
N PHE A 210 -5.00 5.97 4.24
CA PHE A 210 -4.30 6.58 3.11
C PHE A 210 -2.95 5.93 2.79
N ILE A 211 -2.56 4.86 3.51
CA ILE A 211 -1.30 4.13 3.27
C ILE A 211 -1.42 3.25 2.01
N GLY A 212 -0.39 3.26 1.15
CA GLY A 212 -0.27 2.28 0.06
C GLY A 212 -0.33 2.85 -1.35
N ALA A 213 -0.61 4.14 -1.54
CA ALA A 213 -0.69 4.75 -2.87
C ALA A 213 0.62 4.63 -3.68
N GLU A 214 1.77 4.47 -3.02
CA GLU A 214 3.09 4.30 -3.63
C GLU A 214 3.28 2.98 -4.39
N PHE A 215 2.36 2.04 -4.28
CA PHE A 215 2.42 0.79 -5.05
C PHE A 215 2.27 0.97 -6.58
N ALA A 216 2.00 2.19 -7.02
CA ALA A 216 2.18 2.59 -8.41
C ALA A 216 3.66 2.73 -8.84
N ILE A 217 4.60 2.89 -7.90
CA ILE A 217 6.04 3.06 -8.20
C ILE A 217 6.67 1.77 -8.73
N PRO A 218 6.47 0.59 -8.13
CA PRO A 218 7.04 -0.67 -8.62
C PRO A 218 6.72 -0.97 -10.09
N ILE A 219 5.58 -0.51 -10.59
CA ILE A 219 5.16 -0.69 -11.98
C ILE A 219 5.46 0.50 -12.88
N SER A 220 6.16 1.53 -12.38
CA SER A 220 6.43 2.78 -13.13
C SER A 220 7.14 2.56 -14.46
N GLY A 221 7.97 1.52 -14.58
CA GLY A 221 8.61 1.11 -15.83
C GLY A 221 7.62 0.79 -16.96
N GLN A 222 6.39 0.40 -16.64
CA GLN A 222 5.33 0.01 -17.58
C GLN A 222 4.31 1.13 -17.83
N VAL A 223 4.44 2.28 -17.15
CA VAL A 223 3.52 3.40 -17.22
C VAL A 223 3.92 4.36 -18.34
N LYS A 224 2.96 4.74 -19.19
CA LYS A 224 3.12 5.81 -20.18
C LYS A 224 3.37 7.12 -19.44
N ASN A 225 4.40 7.87 -19.86
CA ASN A 225 4.75 9.16 -19.24
C ASN A 225 4.93 9.05 -17.71
N ALA A 226 5.64 8.01 -17.22
CA ALA A 226 5.77 7.69 -15.81
C ALA A 226 6.17 8.89 -14.94
N LYS A 227 7.05 9.78 -15.43
CA LYS A 227 7.47 11.00 -14.71
C LYS A 227 6.32 11.92 -14.31
N LYS A 228 5.21 11.92 -15.07
CA LYS A 228 4.01 12.74 -14.84
C LYS A 228 2.87 11.90 -14.27
N ASN A 229 2.61 10.74 -14.89
CA ASN A 229 1.43 9.95 -14.57
C ASN A 229 1.54 9.23 -13.22
N VAL A 230 2.75 8.82 -12.79
CA VAL A 230 2.92 8.15 -11.49
C VAL A 230 2.67 9.12 -10.33
N PRO A 231 3.36 10.29 -10.24
CA PRO A 231 3.06 11.27 -9.19
C PRO A 231 1.61 11.73 -9.19
N LEU A 232 1.08 12.07 -10.37
CA LEU A 232 -0.29 12.56 -10.50
C LEU A 232 -1.31 11.50 -10.10
N GLY A 233 -1.11 10.24 -10.50
CA GLY A 233 -2.01 9.14 -10.18
C GLY A 233 -2.03 8.83 -8.68
N MET A 234 -0.89 8.86 -8.02
CA MET A 234 -0.81 8.68 -6.57
C MET A 234 -1.53 9.82 -5.81
N CYS A 235 -1.28 11.08 -6.18
CA CYS A 235 -1.95 12.22 -5.55
C CYS A 235 -3.47 12.20 -5.78
N LEU A 236 -3.92 11.97 -7.04
CA LEU A 236 -5.34 11.87 -7.35
C LEU A 236 -6.00 10.69 -6.65
N GLY A 237 -5.29 9.56 -6.53
CA GLY A 237 -5.76 8.41 -5.76
C GLY A 237 -6.11 8.77 -4.32
N LEU A 238 -5.22 9.44 -3.59
CA LEU A 238 -5.48 9.87 -2.21
C LEU A 238 -6.64 10.88 -2.11
N ILE A 239 -6.75 11.81 -3.05
CA ILE A 239 -7.86 12.78 -3.07
C ILE A 239 -9.20 12.08 -3.33
N ILE A 240 -9.25 11.12 -4.27
CA ILE A 240 -10.44 10.33 -4.54
C ILE A 240 -10.86 9.54 -3.29
N ILE A 241 -9.90 8.93 -2.58
CA ILE A 241 -10.15 8.20 -1.34
C ILE A 241 -10.71 9.14 -0.27
N LEU A 242 -10.10 10.31 -0.08
CA LEU A 242 -10.58 11.29 0.91
C LEU A 242 -12.03 11.71 0.63
N ILE A 243 -12.35 12.02 -0.63
CA ILE A 243 -13.71 12.41 -1.02
C ILE A 243 -14.69 11.26 -0.78
N MET A 244 -14.36 10.06 -1.25
CA MET A 244 -15.19 8.86 -1.12
C MET A 244 -15.48 8.55 0.36
N GLN A 245 -14.46 8.52 1.20
CA GLN A 245 -14.59 8.23 2.63
C GLN A 245 -15.36 9.35 3.36
N SER A 246 -15.15 10.62 3.00
CA SER A 246 -15.92 11.74 3.56
C SER A 246 -17.41 11.65 3.23
N VAL A 247 -17.75 11.27 2.01
CA VAL A 247 -19.14 11.04 1.59
C VAL A 247 -19.76 9.88 2.37
N MET A 248 -18.99 8.81 2.64
CA MET A 248 -19.44 7.69 3.47
C MET A 248 -19.72 8.13 4.92
N VAL A 249 -18.82 8.90 5.55
CA VAL A 249 -19.01 9.42 6.93
C VAL A 249 -20.27 10.28 7.01
N LEU A 250 -20.51 11.13 6.01
CA LEU A 250 -21.73 11.94 5.93
C LEU A 250 -22.99 11.07 5.75
N GLY A 251 -22.87 9.94 5.04
CA GLY A 251 -23.95 8.96 4.94
C GLY A 251 -24.22 8.24 6.27
N PHE A 252 -23.17 7.83 6.99
CA PHE A 252 -23.27 7.22 8.33
C PHE A 252 -24.04 8.12 9.29
N TYR A 253 -23.77 9.42 9.26
CA TYR A 253 -24.42 10.42 10.11
C TYR A 253 -25.95 10.36 10.09
N HIS A 254 -26.55 9.99 8.97
CA HIS A 254 -27.97 10.01 8.81
C HIS A 254 -28.68 8.67 9.10
N TYR A 255 -27.93 7.55 9.10
CA TYR A 255 -28.57 6.23 9.16
C TYR A 255 -28.02 5.31 10.25
N THR A 256 -26.82 5.60 10.80
CA THR A 256 -26.20 4.68 11.75
C THR A 256 -25.86 5.41 13.05
N PRO A 257 -26.40 5.00 14.20
CA PRO A 257 -26.00 5.56 15.48
C PRO A 257 -24.48 5.44 15.69
N TRP A 258 -23.83 6.51 16.14
CA TRP A 258 -22.39 6.54 16.29
C TRP A 258 -21.86 5.46 17.22
N THR A 259 -22.56 5.19 18.33
CA THR A 259 -22.19 4.13 19.29
C THR A 259 -22.22 2.75 18.66
N GLU A 260 -23.27 2.42 17.89
CA GLU A 260 -23.35 1.15 17.19
C GLU A 260 -22.27 1.02 16.11
N LEU A 261 -21.90 2.15 15.47
CA LEU A 261 -20.88 2.18 14.45
C LEU A 261 -19.48 1.95 15.05
N ALA A 262 -19.19 2.55 16.22
CA ALA A 262 -17.92 2.37 16.95
C ALA A 262 -17.72 0.92 17.42
N ASP A 263 -18.78 0.30 17.94
CA ASP A 263 -18.72 -1.05 18.52
C ASP A 263 -18.83 -2.17 17.46
N SER A 264 -19.11 -1.81 16.20
CA SER A 264 -19.34 -2.80 15.15
C SER A 264 -18.03 -3.39 14.61
N ALA A 265 -17.95 -4.72 14.55
CA ALA A 265 -16.88 -5.42 13.85
C ALA A 265 -16.92 -5.24 12.32
N ALA A 266 -18.08 -4.85 11.75
CA ALA A 266 -18.25 -4.61 10.33
C ALA A 266 -19.16 -3.37 10.08
N PRO A 267 -18.69 -2.16 10.45
CA PRO A 267 -19.51 -0.94 10.42
C PRO A 267 -20.06 -0.60 9.03
N HIS A 268 -19.33 -0.91 7.98
CA HIS A 268 -19.79 -0.75 6.61
C HIS A 268 -20.98 -1.64 6.27
N MET A 269 -21.02 -2.87 6.77
CA MET A 269 -22.16 -3.79 6.56
C MET A 269 -23.37 -3.37 7.40
N LEU A 270 -23.14 -2.93 8.64
CA LEU A 270 -24.16 -2.36 9.51
C LEU A 270 -24.82 -1.15 8.84
N TYR A 271 -24.03 -0.22 8.33
CA TYR A 271 -24.54 0.93 7.57
C TYR A 271 -25.38 0.49 6.37
N GLY A 272 -24.89 -0.46 5.59
CA GLY A 272 -25.64 -1.00 4.45
C GLY A 272 -26.99 -1.58 4.86
N GLU A 273 -27.04 -2.33 5.96
CA GLU A 273 -28.26 -2.91 6.52
C GLU A 273 -29.24 -1.84 6.99
N LEU A 274 -28.77 -0.84 7.72
CA LEU A 274 -29.62 0.26 8.19
C LEU A 274 -30.08 1.19 7.05
N LEU A 275 -29.29 1.31 5.97
CA LEU A 275 -29.63 2.16 4.83
C LEU A 275 -30.67 1.52 3.88
N LEU A 276 -30.46 0.26 3.46
CA LEU A 276 -31.22 -0.44 2.41
C LEU A 276 -31.68 -1.85 2.82
N GLY A 277 -31.68 -2.15 4.12
CA GLY A 277 -32.02 -3.47 4.65
C GLY A 277 -31.08 -4.57 4.16
N LYS A 278 -31.62 -5.79 3.99
CA LYS A 278 -30.86 -6.97 3.55
C LYS A 278 -30.03 -6.72 2.26
N TYR A 279 -30.58 -5.97 1.32
CA TYR A 279 -29.90 -5.70 0.05
C TYR A 279 -28.68 -4.78 0.24
N GLY A 280 -28.78 -3.78 1.12
CA GLY A 280 -27.66 -2.92 1.47
C GLY A 280 -26.53 -3.68 2.19
N LYS A 281 -26.90 -4.61 3.10
CA LYS A 281 -25.94 -5.49 3.77
C LYS A 281 -25.15 -6.33 2.75
N ILE A 282 -25.87 -7.00 1.84
CA ILE A 282 -25.26 -7.83 0.78
C ILE A 282 -24.38 -6.95 -0.13
N TRP A 283 -24.84 -5.75 -0.50
CA TRP A 283 -24.05 -4.83 -1.32
C TRP A 283 -22.74 -4.48 -0.64
N MET A 284 -22.76 -4.09 0.65
CA MET A 284 -21.55 -3.74 1.38
C MET A 284 -20.64 -4.94 1.66
N ALA A 285 -21.19 -6.14 1.81
CA ALA A 285 -20.38 -7.37 1.87
C ALA A 285 -19.65 -7.63 0.54
N LEU A 286 -20.29 -7.40 -0.60
CA LEU A 286 -19.65 -7.48 -1.92
C LEU A 286 -18.56 -6.40 -2.10
N VAL A 287 -18.83 -5.18 -1.63
CA VAL A 287 -17.83 -4.10 -1.64
C VAL A 287 -16.60 -4.49 -0.82
N ALA A 288 -16.79 -5.04 0.38
CA ALA A 288 -15.71 -5.54 1.22
C ALA A 288 -14.91 -6.66 0.52
N ALA A 289 -15.59 -7.62 -0.08
CA ALA A 289 -14.94 -8.69 -0.85
C ALA A 289 -14.13 -8.15 -2.04
N LEU A 290 -14.68 -7.19 -2.78
CA LEU A 290 -13.97 -6.54 -3.89
C LEU A 290 -12.78 -5.71 -3.39
N ALA A 291 -12.89 -5.04 -2.23
CA ALA A 291 -11.78 -4.31 -1.62
C ALA A 291 -10.61 -5.24 -1.31
N VAL A 292 -10.86 -6.42 -0.73
CA VAL A 292 -9.82 -7.42 -0.50
C VAL A 292 -9.18 -7.89 -1.81
N ILE A 293 -9.98 -8.19 -2.85
CA ILE A 293 -9.45 -8.58 -4.16
C ILE A 293 -8.52 -7.49 -4.72
N SER A 294 -8.92 -6.22 -4.61
CA SER A 294 -8.14 -5.06 -5.06
C SER A 294 -6.81 -4.96 -4.33
N THR A 295 -6.83 -5.04 -3.00
CA THR A 295 -5.65 -5.00 -2.14
C THR A 295 -4.70 -6.15 -2.42
N GLN A 296 -5.23 -7.38 -2.48
CA GLN A 296 -4.43 -8.58 -2.79
C GLN A 296 -3.79 -8.49 -4.18
N ASN A 297 -4.56 -8.05 -5.19
CA ASN A 297 -4.06 -7.91 -6.55
C ASN A 297 -2.92 -6.89 -6.64
N SER A 298 -3.09 -5.70 -6.04
CA SER A 298 -2.07 -4.65 -6.00
C SER A 298 -0.85 -5.06 -5.16
N GLY A 299 -1.08 -5.69 -4.00
CA GLY A 299 -0.05 -6.17 -3.09
C GLY A 299 0.84 -7.23 -3.76
N VAL A 300 0.25 -8.30 -4.29
CA VAL A 300 0.99 -9.38 -4.98
C VAL A 300 1.80 -8.82 -6.14
N ASN A 301 1.21 -7.94 -6.96
CA ASN A 301 1.92 -7.33 -8.09
C ASN A 301 3.10 -6.48 -7.62
N GLY A 302 2.85 -5.49 -6.78
CA GLY A 302 3.85 -4.54 -6.31
C GLY A 302 5.01 -5.22 -5.59
N LEU A 303 4.72 -6.14 -4.66
CA LEU A 303 5.74 -6.88 -3.92
C LEU A 303 6.59 -7.78 -4.83
N ALA A 304 5.99 -8.42 -5.84
CA ALA A 304 6.73 -9.23 -6.79
C ALA A 304 7.75 -8.39 -7.59
N TYR A 305 7.38 -7.17 -8.01
CA TYR A 305 8.29 -6.25 -8.70
C TYR A 305 9.31 -5.62 -7.75
N ILE A 306 8.97 -5.29 -6.50
CA ILE A 306 9.93 -4.87 -5.46
C ILE A 306 10.96 -5.98 -5.26
N GLY A 307 10.52 -7.22 -5.05
CA GLY A 307 11.39 -8.39 -4.91
C GLY A 307 12.28 -8.61 -6.13
N GLN A 308 11.75 -8.41 -7.34
CA GLN A 308 12.54 -8.49 -8.58
C GLN A 308 13.64 -7.42 -8.62
N GLY A 309 13.31 -6.16 -8.31
CA GLY A 309 14.27 -5.07 -8.27
C GLY A 309 15.38 -5.33 -7.24
N MET A 310 15.02 -5.79 -6.05
CA MET A 310 15.99 -6.18 -5.01
C MET A 310 16.89 -7.33 -5.46
N ALA A 311 16.34 -8.37 -6.10
CA ALA A 311 17.11 -9.51 -6.60
C ALA A 311 18.05 -9.11 -7.73
N LYS A 312 17.66 -8.23 -8.63
CA LYS A 312 18.56 -7.65 -9.67
C LYS A 312 19.77 -6.94 -9.05
N MET A 313 19.62 -6.40 -7.86
CA MET A 313 20.70 -5.75 -7.09
C MET A 313 21.41 -6.71 -6.11
N ASN A 314 21.18 -8.02 -6.20
CA ASN A 314 21.69 -9.05 -5.28
C ASN A 314 21.24 -8.90 -3.80
N MET A 315 20.20 -8.13 -3.52
CA MET A 315 19.66 -7.98 -2.16
C MET A 315 18.74 -9.13 -1.74
N LEU A 316 18.20 -9.85 -2.72
CA LEU A 316 17.42 -11.08 -2.56
C LEU A 316 17.96 -12.20 -3.45
N PRO A 317 17.59 -13.47 -3.19
CA PRO A 317 17.97 -14.60 -4.06
C PRO A 317 17.61 -14.35 -5.52
N GLN A 318 18.49 -14.72 -6.44
CA GLN A 318 18.36 -14.46 -7.88
C GLN A 318 17.12 -15.11 -8.53
N ILE A 319 16.46 -16.05 -7.85
CA ILE A 319 15.23 -16.67 -8.35
C ILE A 319 14.09 -15.64 -8.47
N PHE A 320 14.08 -14.61 -7.60
CA PHE A 320 13.09 -13.51 -7.65
C PHE A 320 13.28 -12.60 -8.89
N ALA A 321 14.49 -12.58 -9.48
CA ALA A 321 14.75 -11.83 -10.70
C ALA A 321 14.24 -12.52 -11.97
N LYS A 322 13.96 -13.82 -11.91
CA LYS A 322 13.51 -14.60 -13.07
C LYS A 322 12.09 -14.23 -13.47
N THR A 323 11.88 -14.07 -14.77
CA THR A 323 10.56 -13.74 -15.34
C THR A 323 10.03 -14.90 -16.19
N ASN A 324 8.71 -14.99 -16.28
CA ASN A 324 8.03 -15.87 -17.22
C ASN A 324 8.09 -15.29 -18.66
N LYS A 325 7.51 -16.00 -19.64
CA LYS A 325 7.46 -15.57 -21.06
C LYS A 325 6.77 -14.21 -21.27
N ARG A 326 6.03 -13.70 -20.29
CA ARG A 326 5.31 -12.42 -20.31
C ARG A 326 6.03 -11.31 -19.54
N GLY A 327 7.26 -11.55 -19.09
CA GLY A 327 8.06 -10.56 -18.35
C GLY A 327 7.69 -10.42 -16.86
N VAL A 328 6.83 -11.30 -16.32
CA VAL A 328 6.38 -11.24 -14.92
C VAL A 328 7.35 -11.98 -14.01
N PRO A 329 7.72 -11.44 -12.82
CA PRO A 329 8.54 -12.13 -11.83
C PRO A 329 7.74 -13.26 -11.15
N PHE A 330 7.61 -14.39 -11.85
CA PHE A 330 6.68 -15.47 -11.49
C PHE A 330 6.93 -16.08 -10.11
N PHE A 331 8.20 -16.22 -9.72
CA PHE A 331 8.54 -16.77 -8.41
C PHE A 331 8.08 -15.84 -7.28
N GLY A 332 8.26 -14.51 -7.44
CA GLY A 332 7.73 -13.50 -6.52
C GLY A 332 6.21 -13.58 -6.39
N VAL A 333 5.49 -13.62 -7.53
CA VAL A 333 4.02 -13.72 -7.53
C VAL A 333 3.55 -14.97 -6.78
N ILE A 334 4.12 -16.16 -7.09
CA ILE A 334 3.71 -17.42 -6.47
C ILE A 334 4.04 -17.43 -4.98
N SER A 335 5.30 -17.10 -4.59
CA SER A 335 5.73 -17.16 -3.19
C SER A 335 4.96 -16.20 -2.31
N ILE A 336 4.70 -14.97 -2.77
CA ILE A 336 3.93 -13.98 -2.02
C ILE A 336 2.47 -14.42 -1.87
N SER A 337 1.83 -14.88 -2.96
CA SER A 337 0.44 -15.37 -2.90
C SER A 337 0.29 -16.56 -1.97
N VAL A 338 1.23 -17.51 -2.00
CA VAL A 338 1.22 -18.66 -1.09
C VAL A 338 1.45 -18.22 0.35
N SER A 339 2.39 -17.32 0.61
CA SER A 339 2.64 -16.81 1.95
C SER A 339 1.42 -16.10 2.52
N MET A 340 0.77 -15.22 1.76
CA MET A 340 -0.47 -14.55 2.16
C MET A 340 -1.58 -15.54 2.46
N PHE A 341 -1.74 -16.59 1.65
CA PHE A 341 -2.72 -17.66 1.90
C PHE A 341 -2.43 -18.43 3.20
N VAL A 342 -1.14 -18.75 3.46
CA VAL A 342 -0.74 -19.44 4.69
C VAL A 342 -1.06 -18.58 5.93
N PHE A 343 -0.80 -17.28 5.88
CA PHE A 343 -1.14 -16.38 6.97
C PHE A 343 -2.65 -16.21 7.14
N ALA A 344 -3.42 -16.17 6.05
CA ALA A 344 -4.88 -16.19 6.10
C ALA A 344 -5.41 -17.46 6.78
N TYR A 345 -4.78 -18.62 6.50
CA TYR A 345 -5.15 -19.88 7.14
C TYR A 345 -4.84 -19.90 8.64
N ILE A 346 -3.68 -19.38 9.04
CA ILE A 346 -3.26 -19.33 10.44
C ILE A 346 -4.11 -18.35 11.26
N SER A 347 -4.52 -17.22 10.67
CA SER A 347 -5.31 -16.18 11.33
C SER A 347 -6.82 -16.44 11.33
N ASP A 348 -7.28 -17.52 10.70
CA ASP A 348 -8.71 -17.85 10.61
C ASP A 348 -9.31 -18.07 12.00
N GLY A 349 -10.15 -17.13 12.45
CA GLY A 349 -10.93 -17.20 13.67
C GLY A 349 -10.55 -16.29 14.84
N SER A 350 -9.54 -15.43 14.72
CA SER A 350 -9.14 -14.51 15.80
C SER A 350 -9.15 -13.05 15.34
N SER A 351 -10.22 -12.29 15.65
CA SER A 351 -10.32 -10.87 15.34
C SER A 351 -9.22 -10.02 15.96
N ASP A 352 -8.88 -10.30 17.24
CA ASP A 352 -7.88 -9.53 17.99
C ASP A 352 -6.46 -9.73 17.43
N MET A 353 -6.13 -10.95 17.00
CA MET A 353 -4.87 -11.26 16.34
C MET A 353 -4.76 -10.53 14.98
N ILE A 354 -5.87 -10.40 14.28
CA ILE A 354 -5.98 -9.72 12.99
C ILE A 354 -5.59 -8.24 13.14
N GLU A 355 -6.25 -7.52 14.05
CA GLU A 355 -6.00 -6.11 14.28
C GLU A 355 -4.56 -5.87 14.75
N PHE A 356 -4.08 -6.64 15.71
CA PHE A 356 -2.72 -6.55 16.22
C PHE A 356 -1.66 -6.73 15.12
N LEU A 357 -1.80 -7.73 14.24
CA LEU A 357 -0.86 -7.95 13.13
C LEU A 357 -0.88 -6.83 12.09
N ILE A 358 -2.04 -6.23 11.83
CA ILE A 358 -2.17 -5.05 10.97
C ILE A 358 -1.42 -3.86 11.58
N LEU A 359 -1.56 -3.62 12.87
CA LEU A 359 -0.87 -2.53 13.56
C LEU A 359 0.65 -2.72 13.56
N VAL A 360 1.14 -3.93 13.85
CA VAL A 360 2.57 -4.27 13.72
C VAL A 360 3.08 -4.01 12.31
N GLY A 361 2.34 -4.48 11.30
CA GLY A 361 2.67 -4.24 9.90
C GLY A 361 2.73 -2.75 9.55
N SER A 362 1.78 -1.97 10.05
CA SER A 362 1.69 -0.53 9.82
C SER A 362 2.92 0.22 10.33
N VAL A 363 3.47 -0.15 11.49
CA VAL A 363 4.69 0.47 12.02
C VAL A 363 5.88 0.23 11.09
N PHE A 364 6.05 -0.99 10.58
CA PHE A 364 7.10 -1.26 9.59
C PHE A 364 6.95 -0.41 8.34
N TRP A 365 5.73 -0.26 7.85
CA TRP A 365 5.45 0.55 6.66
C TRP A 365 5.75 2.02 6.91
N MET A 366 5.32 2.58 8.03
CA MET A 366 5.60 3.96 8.42
C MET A 366 7.11 4.23 8.58
N ILE A 367 7.89 3.27 9.05
CA ILE A 367 9.36 3.39 9.10
C ILE A 367 9.94 3.58 7.68
N THR A 368 9.40 2.87 6.67
CA THR A 368 9.86 3.07 5.29
C THR A 368 9.48 4.43 4.72
N TYR A 369 8.38 5.02 5.17
CA TYR A 369 8.02 6.39 4.82
C TYR A 369 9.02 7.40 5.37
N ILE A 370 9.48 7.20 6.62
CA ILE A 370 10.55 8.01 7.20
C ILE A 370 11.82 7.91 6.33
N PHE A 371 12.19 6.70 5.90
CA PHE A 371 13.33 6.52 4.98
C PHE A 371 13.13 7.24 3.65
N ALA A 372 11.96 7.20 3.06
CA ALA A 372 11.67 7.91 1.82
C ALA A 372 11.87 9.44 1.96
N HIS A 373 11.44 10.02 3.07
CA HIS A 373 11.69 11.43 3.38
C HIS A 373 13.19 11.73 3.59
N MET A 374 13.89 10.86 4.32
CA MET A 374 15.34 10.98 4.53
C MET A 374 16.10 10.87 3.21
N ASP A 375 15.69 9.96 2.31
CA ASP A 375 16.29 9.77 0.99
C ASP A 375 16.24 11.08 0.16
N VAL A 376 15.10 11.78 0.18
CA VAL A 376 14.97 13.09 -0.49
C VAL A 376 15.96 14.10 0.09
N LEU A 377 16.04 14.22 1.42
CA LEU A 377 16.95 15.17 2.08
C LEU A 377 18.41 14.87 1.75
N ILE A 378 18.80 13.59 1.79
CA ILE A 378 20.14 13.12 1.47
C ILE A 378 20.48 13.41 0.00
N LEU A 379 19.59 13.07 -0.94
CA LEU A 379 19.85 13.28 -2.38
C LEU A 379 19.82 14.75 -2.77
N ARG A 380 19.05 15.59 -2.08
CA ARG A 380 19.12 17.05 -2.28
C ARG A 380 20.46 17.61 -1.88
N LYS A 381 21.05 17.12 -0.77
CA LYS A 381 22.40 17.52 -0.31
C LYS A 381 23.50 16.96 -1.20
N LYS A 382 23.42 15.69 -1.61
CA LYS A 382 24.45 15.04 -2.43
C LYS A 382 24.41 15.50 -3.90
N MET A 383 23.23 15.78 -4.44
CA MET A 383 23.02 16.08 -5.86
C MET A 383 22.10 17.30 -6.04
N PRO A 384 22.51 18.51 -5.59
CA PRO A 384 21.64 19.69 -5.61
C PRO A 384 21.28 20.16 -7.02
N LYS A 385 22.14 19.89 -8.01
CA LYS A 385 21.96 20.29 -9.41
C LYS A 385 21.35 19.20 -10.29
N ALA A 386 21.05 18.00 -9.76
CA ALA A 386 20.48 16.94 -10.55
C ALA A 386 19.10 17.34 -11.11
N PRO A 387 18.83 17.10 -12.40
CA PRO A 387 17.57 17.45 -13.02
C PRO A 387 16.43 16.61 -12.43
N ARG A 388 15.40 17.26 -11.93
CA ARG A 388 14.17 16.64 -11.41
C ARG A 388 12.98 17.21 -12.16
N SER A 389 12.17 16.36 -12.76
CA SER A 389 10.91 16.78 -13.39
C SER A 389 9.85 17.20 -12.37
N PHE A 390 9.99 16.74 -11.12
CA PHE A 390 9.19 17.13 -9.97
C PHE A 390 10.11 17.33 -8.77
N LYS A 391 9.85 18.39 -8.00
CA LYS A 391 10.56 18.71 -6.75
C LYS A 391 9.51 19.11 -5.73
N VAL A 392 9.54 18.48 -4.57
CA VAL A 392 8.63 18.79 -3.46
C VAL A 392 8.77 20.26 -3.06
N PRO A 393 7.65 20.99 -2.89
CA PRO A 393 7.67 22.41 -2.51
C PRO A 393 8.23 22.63 -1.10
N CYS A 394 8.43 23.89 -0.74
CA CYS A 394 8.91 24.32 0.59
C CYS A 394 10.25 23.72 1.04
N GLY A 395 11.11 23.32 0.11
CA GLY A 395 12.47 22.85 0.42
C GLY A 395 12.49 21.64 1.38
N PRO A 396 13.29 21.66 2.46
CA PRO A 396 13.39 20.55 3.41
C PRO A 396 12.18 20.44 4.35
N LEU A 397 11.38 21.51 4.49
CA LEU A 397 10.28 21.57 5.46
C LEU A 397 9.25 20.46 5.24
N PHE A 398 8.89 20.22 3.99
CA PHE A 398 7.90 19.22 3.62
C PHE A 398 8.31 17.78 4.01
N PRO A 399 9.52 17.27 3.65
CA PRO A 399 9.99 15.99 4.15
C PRO A 399 10.13 15.94 5.69
N LEU A 400 10.52 17.04 6.35
CA LEU A 400 10.61 17.07 7.81
C LEU A 400 9.26 16.97 8.48
N ILE A 401 8.22 17.63 7.97
CA ILE A 401 6.84 17.45 8.44
C ILE A 401 6.41 15.98 8.30
N GLY A 402 6.74 15.35 7.16
CA GLY A 402 6.48 13.92 6.93
C GLY A 402 7.18 13.03 7.96
N ILE A 403 8.46 13.26 8.25
CA ILE A 403 9.21 12.49 9.26
C ILE A 403 8.57 12.64 10.65
N ILE A 404 8.33 13.89 11.08
CA ILE A 404 7.77 14.17 12.42
C ILE A 404 6.36 13.62 12.55
N GLY A 405 5.51 13.85 11.55
CA GLY A 405 4.13 13.35 11.53
C GLY A 405 4.07 11.82 11.55
N THR A 406 4.87 11.16 10.72
CA THR A 406 4.92 9.69 10.69
C THR A 406 5.51 9.11 11.99
N ALA A 407 6.53 9.72 12.57
CA ALA A 407 7.07 9.31 13.87
C ALA A 407 6.02 9.47 14.99
N TYR A 408 5.24 10.54 14.95
CA TYR A 408 4.10 10.74 15.85
C TYR A 408 3.07 9.61 15.72
N MET A 409 2.70 9.23 14.49
CA MET A 409 1.76 8.12 14.24
C MET A 409 2.31 6.78 14.77
N ILE A 410 3.59 6.49 14.61
CA ILE A 410 4.24 5.30 15.18
C ILE A 410 4.18 5.32 16.71
N PHE A 411 4.39 6.49 17.31
CA PHE A 411 4.37 6.62 18.76
C PHE A 411 2.97 6.40 19.35
N TYR A 412 1.92 6.82 18.65
CA TYR A 412 0.52 6.71 19.06
C TYR A 412 -0.25 5.63 18.27
N ILE A 413 0.42 4.54 17.86
CA ILE A 413 -0.16 3.50 17.00
C ILE A 413 -1.35 2.78 17.63
N SER A 414 -1.42 2.69 18.95
CA SER A 414 -2.55 2.16 19.72
C SER A 414 -2.85 3.07 20.90
N THR A 415 -4.12 3.16 21.28
CA THR A 415 -4.57 3.86 22.50
C THR A 415 -4.28 3.05 23.75
N ASP A 416 -4.23 1.70 23.67
CA ASP A 416 -3.82 0.82 24.77
C ASP A 416 -2.30 0.85 24.95
N PRO A 417 -1.77 1.27 26.11
CA PRO A 417 -0.34 1.30 26.39
C PRO A 417 0.34 -0.08 26.35
N HIS A 418 -0.36 -1.15 26.73
CA HIS A 418 0.18 -2.49 26.74
C HIS A 418 0.32 -3.02 25.31
N GLU A 419 -0.73 -2.90 24.51
CA GLU A 419 -0.71 -3.26 23.09
C GLU A 419 0.37 -2.49 22.33
N ARG A 420 0.45 -1.18 22.55
CA ARG A 420 1.45 -0.31 21.96
C ARG A 420 2.89 -0.76 22.30
N LEU A 421 3.15 -1.12 23.55
CA LEU A 421 4.45 -1.64 23.96
C LEU A 421 4.79 -2.95 23.25
N MET A 422 3.82 -3.86 23.14
CA MET A 422 4.00 -5.14 22.44
C MET A 422 4.30 -4.93 20.95
N ILE A 423 3.59 -4.01 20.30
CA ILE A 423 3.85 -3.63 18.89
C ILE A 423 5.28 -3.12 18.74
N TRP A 424 5.76 -2.22 19.61
CA TRP A 424 7.11 -1.69 19.55
C TRP A 424 8.18 -2.76 19.81
N LEU A 425 7.95 -3.67 20.78
CA LEU A 425 8.88 -4.77 21.07
C LEU A 425 9.01 -5.72 19.88
N ILE A 426 7.89 -6.17 19.29
CA ILE A 426 7.90 -7.07 18.13
C ILE A 426 8.59 -6.39 16.93
N THR A 427 8.25 -5.13 16.68
CA THR A 427 8.88 -4.35 15.62
C THR A 427 10.39 -4.21 15.85
N GLY A 428 10.80 -3.86 17.06
CA GLY A 428 12.20 -3.72 17.44
C GLY A 428 12.99 -5.02 17.29
N ILE A 429 12.46 -6.12 17.81
CA ILE A 429 13.08 -7.45 17.66
C ILE A 429 13.21 -7.82 16.19
N THR A 430 12.17 -7.62 15.39
CA THR A 430 12.19 -7.94 13.96
C THR A 430 13.22 -7.09 13.22
N ILE A 431 13.33 -5.79 13.51
CA ILE A 431 14.36 -4.91 12.93
C ILE A 431 15.77 -5.40 13.27
N VAL A 432 16.01 -5.84 14.52
CA VAL A 432 17.30 -6.38 14.93
C VAL A 432 17.62 -7.66 14.16
N VAL A 433 16.68 -8.60 14.07
CA VAL A 433 16.83 -9.86 13.33
C VAL A 433 17.10 -9.60 11.85
N LEU A 434 16.32 -8.69 11.22
CA LEU A 434 16.53 -8.28 9.84
C LEU A 434 17.87 -7.55 9.65
N GLY A 435 18.29 -6.75 10.63
CA GLY A 435 19.58 -6.07 10.62
C GLY A 435 20.76 -7.04 10.62
N ILE A 436 20.68 -8.07 11.47
CA ILE A 436 21.67 -9.16 11.52
C ILE A 436 21.70 -9.91 10.18
N TYR A 437 20.54 -10.30 9.66
CA TYR A 437 20.43 -10.94 8.34
C TYR A 437 21.02 -10.06 7.23
N ALA A 438 20.63 -8.79 7.18
CA ALA A 438 21.09 -7.84 6.18
C ALA A 438 22.59 -7.60 6.25
N PHE A 439 23.17 -7.56 7.47
CA PHE A 439 24.61 -7.44 7.68
C PHE A 439 25.38 -8.61 7.05
N PHE A 440 24.99 -9.86 7.40
CA PHE A 440 25.64 -11.06 6.86
C PHE A 440 25.42 -11.18 5.35
N TRP A 441 24.19 -10.93 4.86
CA TRP A 441 23.88 -10.98 3.43
C TRP A 441 24.71 -9.97 2.64
N THR A 442 24.79 -8.72 3.08
CA THR A 442 25.55 -7.67 2.43
C THR A 442 27.05 -7.99 2.41
N LYS A 443 27.59 -8.44 3.54
CA LYS A 443 29.02 -8.73 3.66
C LYS A 443 29.44 -9.94 2.83
N TYR A 444 28.70 -11.04 2.88
CA TYR A 444 29.11 -12.32 2.29
C TYR A 444 28.54 -12.59 0.90
N ARG A 445 27.31 -12.15 0.63
CA ARG A 445 26.66 -12.38 -0.68
C ARG A 445 26.83 -11.21 -1.64
N MET A 446 26.55 -9.99 -1.19
CA MET A 446 26.71 -8.79 -2.02
C MET A 446 28.17 -8.34 -2.13
N LYS A 447 29.02 -8.67 -1.15
CA LYS A 447 30.43 -8.25 -1.05
C LYS A 447 30.57 -6.73 -1.15
N MET A 448 29.70 -6.00 -0.46
CA MET A 448 29.62 -4.54 -0.45
C MET A 448 29.79 -3.99 0.97
N PRO A 449 30.24 -2.74 1.11
CA PRO A 449 30.23 -2.04 2.39
C PRO A 449 28.79 -1.88 2.91
N VAL A 450 28.54 -2.26 4.16
CA VAL A 450 27.21 -2.45 4.73
C VAL A 450 26.36 -1.19 4.77
N LEU A 451 26.96 -0.05 5.13
CA LEU A 451 26.28 1.26 5.28
C LEU A 451 26.72 2.29 4.23
N LYS A 452 27.50 1.89 3.22
CA LYS A 452 27.97 2.84 2.22
C LYS A 452 26.94 2.98 1.10
N ALA A 453 26.47 4.20 0.91
CA ALA A 453 25.60 4.58 -0.21
C ALA A 453 26.22 4.20 -1.56
N VAL A 454 25.41 3.66 -2.45
CA VAL A 454 25.83 3.29 -3.81
C VAL A 454 25.58 4.49 -4.74
N PRO A 455 26.54 4.89 -5.59
CA PRO A 455 26.31 5.97 -6.54
C PRO A 455 25.07 5.73 -7.40
N ILE A 456 24.28 6.80 -7.63
CA ILE A 456 22.99 6.71 -8.32
C ILE A 456 23.12 6.14 -9.73
N GLU A 457 24.20 6.50 -10.44
CA GLU A 457 24.50 6.00 -11.78
C GLU A 457 24.70 4.48 -11.75
N LYS A 458 25.34 3.97 -10.68
CA LYS A 458 25.56 2.53 -10.49
C LYS A 458 24.28 1.83 -10.14
N VAL A 459 23.41 2.44 -9.29
CA VAL A 459 22.10 1.88 -8.95
C VAL A 459 21.21 1.78 -10.18
N MET A 460 21.11 2.85 -10.97
CA MET A 460 20.34 2.86 -12.21
C MET A 460 20.89 1.88 -13.25
N ALA A 461 22.23 1.75 -13.30
CA ALA A 461 22.88 0.81 -14.20
C ALA A 461 22.68 -0.66 -13.76
N MET A 462 22.55 -0.92 -12.47
CA MET A 462 22.29 -2.28 -11.94
C MET A 462 20.96 -2.84 -12.41
N ASP A 463 19.96 -2.01 -12.64
CA ASP A 463 18.65 -2.43 -13.13
C ASP A 463 18.59 -2.58 -14.66
N ASN A 464 19.65 -2.22 -15.38
CA ASN A 464 19.71 -2.31 -16.83
C ASN A 464 20.33 -3.66 -17.26
N GLU A 465 19.55 -4.56 -17.84
CA GLU A 465 19.98 -5.89 -18.27
C GLU A 465 21.11 -5.83 -19.33
N LEU A 466 21.08 -4.82 -20.20
CA LEU A 466 22.13 -4.59 -21.20
C LEU A 466 23.45 -4.21 -20.53
N TYR A 467 23.41 -3.41 -19.48
CA TYR A 467 24.57 -3.04 -18.69
C TYR A 467 25.18 -4.25 -17.98
N TYR A 468 24.35 -5.12 -17.39
CA TYR A 468 24.81 -6.38 -16.79
C TYR A 468 25.45 -7.31 -17.81
N LYS A 469 24.83 -7.49 -18.97
CA LYS A 469 25.39 -8.30 -20.06
C LYS A 469 26.74 -7.73 -20.56
N ALA A 470 26.83 -6.41 -20.69
CA ALA A 470 28.08 -5.76 -21.08
C ALA A 470 29.16 -5.92 -20.01
N ARG A 471 28.86 -5.71 -18.71
CA ARG A 471 29.82 -5.92 -17.61
C ARG A 471 30.31 -7.38 -17.54
N LYS A 472 29.40 -8.34 -17.65
CA LYS A 472 29.74 -9.77 -17.65
C LYS A 472 30.65 -10.11 -18.81
N LYS A 473 30.41 -9.54 -20.00
CA LYS A 473 31.25 -9.74 -21.19
C LYS A 473 32.66 -9.17 -21.04
N HIS A 474 32.81 -8.07 -20.28
CA HIS A 474 34.09 -7.37 -20.08
C HIS A 474 34.76 -7.67 -18.74
N GLY A 475 34.25 -8.62 -17.93
CA GLY A 475 34.85 -8.99 -16.64
C GLY A 475 34.88 -7.90 -15.56
N ILE A 476 34.08 -6.85 -15.71
CA ILE A 476 34.01 -5.71 -14.78
C ILE A 476 32.91 -5.97 -13.76
N TRP A 477 33.25 -6.52 -12.61
CA TRP A 477 32.33 -6.72 -11.46
C TRP A 477 32.73 -5.85 -10.28
#